data_f9b913a1972e1a4906086ceb20a8a5a3
#
_entry.id   f9b913a1972e1a4906086ceb20a8a5a3
#
_cell.length_a   1.000
_cell.length_b   1.000
_cell.length_c   1.000
_cell.angle_alpha   90.00
_cell.angle_beta   90.00
_cell.angle_gamma   90.00
#
_symmetry.space_group_name_H-M   'P 1'
#
loop_
_entity.id
_entity.type
_entity.pdbx_description
1 polymer ?
#
loop_
_entity_poly.entity_id
_entity_poly.type
_entity_poly.pdbx_seq_one_letter_code
_entity_poly.pdbx_strand_id
1 'polypeptide(L)'
;PCSSLLKAYDCIFKSIEISTLNSFDFDKLSINKIYHIDQIKKVAIDYRLRFLDLKYFKNKLPKEATAAIQKLEKTHDTKLGAFKIMAPSILFRLEKTDDPLLFVPLGNDYYYLVHKWGNDLHPFRKLLMWPFKNIWNLLFAVLGISWVFTEITPMGLFTKSPDASAYWMLLFFMFKVFLTPLLFWIIMLFWI
;
A
#
# COMPACT_ATOMS: atom_id res chain seq x y z
N PRO A 1 1.25 34.28 5.83
CA PRO A 1 1.25 33.68 7.17
C PRO A 1 -0.13 33.24 7.64
N CYS A 2 -1.24 33.82 7.10
CA CYS A 2 -2.61 33.53 7.54
C CYS A 2 -3.15 32.15 7.02
N SER A 3 -2.61 31.63 5.92
CA SER A 3 -3.11 30.38 5.31
C SER A 3 -2.72 29.10 6.08
N SER A 4 -1.66 29.15 6.88
CA SER A 4 -1.20 28.00 7.67
C SER A 4 -2.02 27.82 8.96
N LEU A 5 -2.44 28.91 9.57
CA LEU A 5 -3.27 28.90 10.76
C LEU A 5 -4.70 28.42 10.45
N LEU A 6 -5.30 28.88 9.35
CA LEU A 6 -6.62 28.41 8.90
C LEU A 6 -6.63 26.91 8.62
N LYS A 7 -5.59 26.39 7.96
CA LYS A 7 -5.45 24.93 7.74
C LYS A 7 -5.28 24.15 9.06
N ALA A 8 -4.57 24.71 10.04
CA ALA A 8 -4.43 24.10 11.36
C ALA A 8 -5.76 24.11 12.12
N TYR A 9 -6.51 25.21 12.07
CA TYR A 9 -7.86 25.29 12.64
C TYR A 9 -8.82 24.30 11.97
N ASP A 10 -8.83 24.22 10.64
CA ASP A 10 -9.66 23.25 9.90
C ASP A 10 -9.31 21.79 10.25
N CYS A 11 -8.02 21.48 10.43
CA CYS A 11 -7.60 20.16 10.90
C CYS A 11 -8.05 19.86 12.33
N ILE A 12 -7.96 20.84 13.23
CA ILE A 12 -8.36 20.68 14.64
C ILE A 12 -9.89 20.56 14.74
N PHE A 13 -10.65 21.41 14.05
CA PHE A 13 -12.11 21.33 14.03
C PHE A 13 -12.57 19.98 13.40
N LYS A 14 -11.96 19.55 12.33
CA LYS A 14 -12.27 18.27 11.68
C LYS A 14 -11.92 17.08 12.56
N SER A 15 -10.85 17.14 13.35
CA SER A 15 -10.51 16.09 14.33
C SER A 15 -11.48 16.09 15.52
N ILE A 16 -11.94 17.25 15.96
CA ILE A 16 -12.97 17.40 17.02
C ILE A 16 -14.33 16.88 16.52
N GLU A 17 -14.76 17.23 15.31
CA GLU A 17 -15.98 16.70 14.70
C GLU A 17 -15.94 15.16 14.55
N ILE A 18 -14.81 14.60 14.17
CA ILE A 18 -14.63 13.14 14.03
C ILE A 18 -14.69 12.48 15.41
N SER A 19 -14.13 13.07 16.45
CA SER A 19 -14.18 12.53 17.82
C SER A 19 -15.57 12.60 18.45
N THR A 20 -16.38 13.57 18.07
CA THR A 20 -17.77 13.68 18.53
C THR A 20 -18.74 12.77 17.77
N LEU A 21 -18.40 12.37 16.53
CA LEU A 21 -19.24 11.49 15.71
C LEU A 21 -19.10 10.01 16.08
N ASN A 22 -17.95 9.57 16.59
CA ASN A 22 -17.68 8.15 16.87
C ASN A 22 -17.48 7.92 18.37
N SER A 23 -18.56 7.96 19.12
CA SER A 23 -18.57 7.62 20.55
C SER A 23 -18.55 6.09 20.70
N PHE A 24 -17.38 5.51 20.96
CA PHE A 24 -17.21 4.08 21.18
C PHE A 24 -17.20 3.72 22.67
N ASP A 25 -17.88 2.65 23.01
CA ASP A 25 -17.71 1.97 24.28
C ASP A 25 -16.48 1.05 24.18
N PHE A 26 -15.38 1.43 24.81
CA PHE A 26 -14.10 0.73 24.71
C PHE A 26 -14.16 -0.69 25.28
N ASP A 27 -15.03 -0.96 26.24
CA ASP A 27 -15.18 -2.28 26.86
C ASP A 27 -15.74 -3.32 25.89
N LYS A 28 -16.48 -2.86 24.87
CA LYS A 28 -17.07 -3.73 23.82
C LYS A 28 -16.19 -3.88 22.59
N LEU A 29 -15.07 -3.17 22.52
CA LEU A 29 -14.16 -3.24 21.37
C LEU A 29 -13.16 -4.39 21.50
N SER A 30 -12.92 -5.08 20.38
CA SER A 30 -11.88 -6.10 20.30
C SER A 30 -10.50 -5.43 20.20
N ILE A 31 -9.65 -5.56 21.21
CA ILE A 31 -8.29 -4.96 21.26
C ILE A 31 -7.45 -5.36 20.05
N ASN A 32 -7.60 -6.59 19.55
CA ASN A 32 -6.86 -7.11 18.39
C ASN A 32 -7.18 -6.39 17.05
N LYS A 33 -8.21 -5.54 17.02
CA LYS A 33 -8.63 -4.79 15.83
C LYS A 33 -8.33 -3.30 15.92
N ILE A 34 -7.66 -2.86 16.98
CA ILE A 34 -7.26 -1.47 17.19
C ILE A 34 -5.82 -1.31 16.70
N TYR A 35 -5.59 -0.36 15.83
CA TYR A 35 -4.29 -0.08 15.21
C TYR A 35 -3.95 1.41 15.33
N HIS A 36 -2.72 1.70 15.69
CA HIS A 36 -2.18 3.04 15.64
C HIS A 36 -1.81 3.43 14.20
N ILE A 37 -1.91 4.71 13.86
CA ILE A 37 -1.62 5.21 12.51
C ILE A 37 -0.22 4.80 12.00
N ASP A 38 0.78 4.70 12.85
CA ASP A 38 2.12 4.30 12.46
C ASP A 38 2.20 2.83 12.04
N GLN A 39 1.41 1.95 12.67
CA GLN A 39 1.30 0.55 12.25
C GLN A 39 0.61 0.46 10.89
N ILE A 40 -0.44 1.25 10.68
CA ILE A 40 -1.15 1.35 9.39
C ILE A 40 -0.21 1.88 8.31
N LYS A 41 0.57 2.93 8.59
CA LYS A 41 1.58 3.48 7.68
C LYS A 41 2.63 2.44 7.29
N LYS A 42 3.15 1.68 8.26
CA LYS A 42 4.12 0.62 8.01
C LYS A 42 3.57 -0.44 7.06
N VAL A 43 2.35 -0.90 7.31
CA VAL A 43 1.66 -1.87 6.44
C VAL A 43 1.40 -1.25 5.05
N ALA A 44 0.92 -0.01 5.00
CA ALA A 44 0.67 0.69 3.74
C ALA A 44 1.94 0.81 2.87
N ILE A 45 3.09 1.09 3.47
CA ILE A 45 4.39 1.16 2.78
C ILE A 45 4.82 -0.24 2.33
N ASP A 46 4.73 -1.25 3.22
CA ASP A 46 5.18 -2.61 2.96
C ASP A 46 4.44 -3.29 1.81
N TYR A 47 3.13 -3.04 1.71
CA TYR A 47 2.26 -3.63 0.69
C TYR A 47 1.89 -2.67 -0.44
N ARG A 48 2.41 -1.44 -0.41
CA ARG A 48 2.13 -0.38 -1.38
C ARG A 48 0.63 -0.07 -1.50
N LEU A 49 0.00 0.07 -0.34
CA LEU A 49 -1.40 0.44 -0.21
C LEU A 49 -1.54 1.94 0.05
N ARG A 50 -2.69 2.50 -0.26
CA ARG A 50 -3.06 3.88 0.09
C ARG A 50 -4.14 3.86 1.16
N PHE A 51 -4.01 4.75 2.15
CA PHE A 51 -4.97 4.96 3.21
C PHE A 51 -5.68 6.28 2.97
N LEU A 52 -6.93 6.23 2.51
CA LEU A 52 -7.73 7.39 2.08
C LEU A 52 -9.13 7.33 2.68
N ASP A 53 -9.84 8.46 2.64
CA ASP A 53 -11.25 8.50 3.04
C ASP A 53 -12.10 7.65 2.09
N LEU A 54 -13.15 7.03 2.64
CA LEU A 54 -14.07 6.17 1.89
C LEU A 54 -14.70 6.88 0.69
N LYS A 55 -14.86 8.21 0.74
CA LYS A 55 -15.42 9.02 -0.36
C LYS A 55 -14.63 8.91 -1.68
N TYR A 56 -13.33 8.58 -1.60
CA TYR A 56 -12.47 8.40 -2.79
C TYR A 56 -12.55 7.00 -3.38
N PHE A 57 -13.21 6.07 -2.68
CA PHE A 57 -13.37 4.71 -3.14
C PHE A 57 -14.57 4.61 -4.09
N LYS A 58 -14.31 4.25 -5.35
CA LYS A 58 -15.33 4.22 -6.41
C LYS A 58 -16.20 2.97 -6.38
N ASN A 59 -15.73 1.90 -5.76
CA ASN A 59 -16.45 0.64 -5.73
C ASN A 59 -17.56 0.64 -4.67
N LYS A 60 -18.58 -0.20 -4.90
CA LYS A 60 -19.61 -0.45 -3.90
C LYS A 60 -19.02 -1.27 -2.76
N LEU A 61 -19.38 -0.91 -1.53
CA LEU A 61 -19.04 -1.71 -0.35
C LEU A 61 -19.73 -3.08 -0.45
N PRO A 62 -19.02 -4.18 -0.14
CA PRO A 62 -19.65 -5.48 -0.09
C PRO A 62 -20.70 -5.54 1.02
N LYS A 63 -21.72 -6.39 0.84
CA LYS A 63 -22.80 -6.57 1.81
C LYS A 63 -22.30 -6.94 3.20
N GLU A 64 -21.21 -7.71 3.27
CA GLU A 64 -20.56 -8.12 4.51
C GLU A 64 -19.96 -6.93 5.28
N ALA A 65 -19.30 -6.00 4.58
CA ALA A 65 -18.76 -4.78 5.18
C ALA A 65 -19.88 -3.88 5.71
N THR A 66 -20.98 -3.74 4.95
CA THR A 66 -22.15 -2.97 5.37
C THR A 66 -22.83 -3.60 6.59
N ALA A 67 -22.94 -4.93 6.61
CA ALA A 67 -23.46 -5.65 7.78
C ALA A 67 -22.55 -5.50 9.02
N ALA A 68 -21.22 -5.50 8.83
CA ALA A 68 -20.27 -5.27 9.90
C ALA A 68 -20.38 -3.85 10.49
N ILE A 69 -20.58 -2.83 9.64
CA ILE A 69 -20.85 -1.45 10.09
C ILE A 69 -22.13 -1.41 10.92
N GLN A 70 -23.23 -1.93 10.40
CA GLN A 70 -24.52 -1.94 11.10
C GLN A 70 -24.47 -2.68 12.45
N LYS A 71 -23.70 -3.78 12.49
CA LYS A 71 -23.50 -4.52 13.75
C LYS A 71 -22.75 -3.67 14.78
N LEU A 72 -21.69 -2.96 14.36
CA LEU A 72 -20.93 -2.06 15.24
C LEU A 72 -21.80 -0.90 15.71
N GLU A 73 -22.55 -0.26 14.83
CA GLU A 73 -23.46 0.84 15.18
C GLU A 73 -24.52 0.41 16.22
N LYS A 74 -25.09 -0.78 16.05
CA LYS A 74 -26.04 -1.36 17.01
C LYS A 74 -25.40 -1.71 18.35
N THR A 75 -24.15 -2.19 18.35
CA THR A 75 -23.46 -2.59 19.58
C THR A 75 -23.07 -1.40 20.43
N HIS A 76 -22.73 -0.27 19.79
CA HIS A 76 -22.29 0.96 20.47
C HIS A 76 -23.36 2.06 20.53
N ASP A 77 -24.56 1.80 19.99
CA ASP A 77 -25.69 2.74 19.91
C ASP A 77 -25.29 4.12 19.34
N THR A 78 -24.44 4.11 18.34
CA THR A 78 -23.90 5.32 17.71
C THR A 78 -23.90 5.18 16.19
N LYS A 79 -24.00 6.32 15.50
CA LYS A 79 -23.78 6.37 14.04
C LYS A 79 -22.31 6.59 13.78
N LEU A 80 -21.69 5.68 13.01
CA LEU A 80 -20.29 5.75 12.66
C LEU A 80 -20.07 6.58 11.39
N GLY A 81 -19.04 7.41 11.41
CA GLY A 81 -18.67 8.28 10.29
C GLY A 81 -17.18 8.32 10.02
N ALA A 82 -16.78 9.10 9.02
CA ALA A 82 -15.39 9.34 8.65
C ALA A 82 -14.59 8.07 8.37
N PHE A 83 -15.20 7.06 7.76
CA PHE A 83 -14.54 5.81 7.39
C PHE A 83 -13.34 6.06 6.50
N LYS A 84 -12.27 5.31 6.76
CA LYS A 84 -11.07 5.26 5.93
C LYS A 84 -10.89 3.87 5.35
N ILE A 85 -10.36 3.83 4.14
CA ILE A 85 -10.14 2.60 3.42
C ILE A 85 -8.66 2.47 3.04
N MET A 86 -8.09 1.30 3.26
CA MET A 86 -6.74 0.99 2.85
C MET A 86 -6.78 0.00 1.69
N ALA A 87 -6.32 0.44 0.52
CA ALA A 87 -6.39 -0.32 -0.72
C ALA A 87 -5.25 0.05 -1.68
N PRO A 88 -4.94 -0.80 -2.68
CA PRO A 88 -4.06 -0.44 -3.78
C PRO A 88 -4.56 0.79 -4.54
N SER A 89 -3.64 1.60 -5.07
CA SER A 89 -4.00 2.84 -5.78
C SER A 89 -4.91 2.62 -6.99
N ILE A 90 -4.85 1.44 -7.60
CA ILE A 90 -5.68 1.09 -8.75
C ILE A 90 -7.18 1.02 -8.40
N LEU A 91 -7.53 0.65 -7.17
CA LEU A 91 -8.92 0.55 -6.71
C LEU A 91 -9.59 1.91 -6.49
N PHE A 92 -8.79 2.98 -6.42
CA PHE A 92 -9.31 4.36 -6.40
C PHE A 92 -9.53 4.94 -7.79
N ARG A 93 -8.98 4.28 -8.83
CA ARG A 93 -9.11 4.71 -10.23
C ARG A 93 -10.09 3.86 -11.04
N LEU A 94 -10.16 2.55 -10.78
CA LEU A 94 -10.94 1.56 -11.53
C LEU A 94 -11.91 0.83 -10.62
N GLU A 95 -13.09 0.48 -11.14
CA GLU A 95 -14.09 -0.35 -10.47
C GLU A 95 -13.70 -1.83 -10.51
N LYS A 96 -12.70 -2.24 -9.71
CA LYS A 96 -12.37 -3.64 -9.49
C LYS A 96 -12.67 -4.02 -8.04
N THR A 97 -13.17 -5.24 -7.83
CA THR A 97 -13.73 -5.72 -6.56
C THR A 97 -12.70 -6.27 -5.57
N ASP A 98 -11.40 -6.01 -5.76
CA ASP A 98 -10.34 -6.65 -4.98
C ASP A 98 -9.89 -5.79 -3.78
N ASP A 99 -10.07 -6.34 -2.63
CA ASP A 99 -9.26 -6.37 -1.41
C ASP A 99 -9.00 -5.12 -0.56
N PRO A 100 -9.95 -4.28 -0.19
CA PRO A 100 -9.67 -3.22 0.77
C PRO A 100 -9.91 -3.60 2.23
N LEU A 101 -9.22 -2.86 3.13
CA LEU A 101 -9.45 -2.87 4.57
C LEU A 101 -10.22 -1.61 4.96
N LEU A 102 -11.32 -1.77 5.70
CA LEU A 102 -12.16 -0.67 6.16
C LEU A 102 -11.84 -0.35 7.61
N PHE A 103 -11.53 0.91 7.86
CA PHE A 103 -11.23 1.44 9.18
C PHE A 103 -12.20 2.55 9.58
N VAL A 104 -12.42 2.68 10.88
CA VAL A 104 -13.13 3.80 11.49
C VAL A 104 -12.23 4.47 12.52
N PRO A 105 -12.12 5.80 12.55
CA PRO A 105 -11.31 6.49 13.54
C PRO A 105 -11.93 6.38 14.94
N LEU A 106 -11.08 6.08 15.93
CA LEU A 106 -11.43 6.06 17.36
C LEU A 106 -11.06 7.38 18.07
N GLY A 107 -10.21 8.19 17.44
CA GLY A 107 -9.54 9.36 18.05
C GLY A 107 -8.07 9.07 18.40
N ASN A 108 -7.30 10.14 18.68
CA ASN A 108 -5.88 10.06 19.08
C ASN A 108 -5.02 9.19 18.16
N ASP A 109 -5.21 9.28 16.84
CA ASP A 109 -4.50 8.50 15.81
C ASP A 109 -4.71 6.97 15.88
N TYR A 110 -5.73 6.51 16.62
CA TYR A 110 -6.13 5.12 16.64
C TYR A 110 -7.29 4.85 15.69
N TYR A 111 -7.26 3.70 15.05
CA TYR A 111 -8.25 3.25 14.09
C TYR A 111 -8.70 1.83 14.40
N TYR A 112 -10.00 1.58 14.30
CA TYR A 112 -10.57 0.25 14.46
C TYR A 112 -10.81 -0.38 13.10
N LEU A 113 -10.33 -1.61 12.92
CA LEU A 113 -10.56 -2.40 11.70
C LEU A 113 -11.97 -3.00 11.74
N VAL A 114 -12.87 -2.43 10.94
CA VAL A 114 -14.27 -2.87 10.84
C VAL A 114 -14.37 -4.18 10.07
N HIS A 115 -13.81 -4.19 8.86
CA HIS A 115 -13.87 -5.36 7.99
C HIS A 115 -12.68 -5.42 7.05
N LYS A 116 -12.28 -6.66 6.74
CA LYS A 116 -11.25 -6.95 5.75
C LYS A 116 -11.86 -7.89 4.72
N TRP A 117 -11.76 -7.54 3.45
CA TRP A 117 -12.09 -8.43 2.36
C TRP A 117 -10.95 -8.49 1.36
N GLY A 118 -10.69 -9.72 0.86
CA GLY A 118 -9.67 -10.03 -0.11
C GLY A 118 -8.29 -10.42 0.38
N ASN A 119 -7.31 -10.48 -0.53
CA ASN A 119 -6.01 -11.14 -0.37
C ASN A 119 -4.79 -10.21 -0.50
N ASP A 120 -4.97 -8.89 -0.49
CA ASP A 120 -3.91 -7.90 -0.72
C ASP A 120 -2.76 -7.93 0.31
N LEU A 121 -2.97 -8.57 1.47
CA LEU A 121 -1.94 -8.78 2.50
C LEU A 121 -1.22 -10.12 2.37
N HIS A 122 -1.23 -10.74 1.18
CA HIS A 122 -0.50 -11.97 0.95
C HIS A 122 1.02 -11.75 1.04
N PRO A 123 1.79 -12.63 1.70
CA PRO A 123 3.24 -12.45 1.93
C PRO A 123 4.03 -12.33 0.61
N PHE A 124 3.60 -12.99 -0.47
CA PHE A 124 4.23 -12.82 -1.79
C PHE A 124 4.14 -11.40 -2.33
N ARG A 125 3.06 -10.67 -2.03
CA ARG A 125 2.97 -9.27 -2.42
C ARG A 125 4.02 -8.40 -1.72
N LYS A 126 4.28 -8.67 -0.43
CA LYS A 126 5.34 -7.99 0.32
C LYS A 126 6.71 -8.22 -0.32
N LEU A 127 6.99 -9.46 -0.74
CA LEU A 127 8.23 -9.81 -1.43
C LEU A 127 8.32 -9.13 -2.80
N LEU A 128 7.23 -9.15 -3.59
CA LEU A 128 7.17 -8.52 -4.90
C LEU A 128 7.32 -6.99 -4.82
N MET A 129 6.84 -6.37 -3.73
CA MET A 129 6.93 -4.92 -3.52
C MET A 129 8.25 -4.49 -2.87
N TRP A 130 9.08 -5.44 -2.37
CA TRP A 130 10.36 -5.14 -1.72
C TRP A 130 11.34 -4.32 -2.59
N PRO A 131 11.53 -4.59 -3.89
CA PRO A 131 12.41 -3.81 -4.74
C PRO A 131 11.99 -2.34 -4.87
N PHE A 132 10.67 -2.09 -4.82
CA PHE A 132 10.10 -0.76 -5.03
C PHE A 132 10.04 0.12 -3.76
N LYS A 133 10.55 -0.36 -2.62
CA LYS A 133 10.61 0.43 -1.38
C LYS A 133 11.65 1.55 -1.46
N ASN A 134 12.83 1.22 -1.97
CA ASN A 134 13.98 2.11 -2.07
C ASN A 134 14.70 1.87 -3.39
N ILE A 135 15.37 2.91 -3.89
CA ILE A 135 16.19 2.81 -5.12
C ILE A 135 17.31 1.79 -4.97
N TRP A 136 17.88 1.64 -3.79
CA TRP A 136 18.94 0.65 -3.51
C TRP A 136 18.41 -0.78 -3.60
N ASN A 137 17.23 -1.05 -3.05
CA ASN A 137 16.58 -2.37 -3.15
C ASN A 137 16.29 -2.73 -4.61
N LEU A 138 15.88 -1.74 -5.40
CA LEU A 138 15.63 -1.89 -6.82
C LEU A 138 16.93 -2.25 -7.57
N LEU A 139 18.01 -1.54 -7.28
CA LEU A 139 19.31 -1.81 -7.87
C LEU A 139 19.79 -3.23 -7.53
N PHE A 140 19.70 -3.64 -6.27
CA PHE A 140 20.06 -5.00 -5.85
C PHE A 140 19.18 -6.07 -6.50
N ALA A 141 17.88 -5.82 -6.65
CA ALA A 141 16.98 -6.74 -7.34
C ALA A 141 17.34 -6.90 -8.82
N VAL A 142 17.65 -5.80 -9.51
CA VAL A 142 18.08 -5.82 -10.93
C VAL A 142 19.41 -6.55 -11.07
N LEU A 143 20.38 -6.30 -10.19
CA LEU A 143 21.66 -7.00 -10.17
C LEU A 143 21.47 -8.51 -9.95
N GLY A 144 20.66 -8.89 -8.97
CA GLY A 144 20.37 -10.30 -8.69
C GLY A 144 19.69 -11.02 -9.86
N ILE A 145 18.69 -10.38 -10.47
CA ILE A 145 18.00 -10.91 -11.65
C ILE A 145 19.01 -11.06 -12.80
N SER A 146 19.82 -10.03 -13.06
CA SER A 146 20.82 -10.05 -14.12
C SER A 146 21.83 -11.17 -13.93
N TRP A 147 22.26 -11.39 -12.69
CA TRP A 147 23.17 -12.48 -12.35
C TRP A 147 22.55 -13.86 -12.61
N VAL A 148 21.32 -14.09 -12.14
CA VAL A 148 20.59 -15.35 -12.38
C VAL A 148 20.42 -15.62 -13.87
N PHE A 149 20.05 -14.61 -14.66
CA PHE A 149 19.92 -14.75 -16.11
C PHE A 149 21.27 -15.03 -16.79
N THR A 150 22.36 -14.46 -16.29
CA THR A 150 23.71 -14.74 -16.81
C THR A 150 24.11 -16.19 -16.59
N GLU A 151 23.80 -16.76 -15.41
CA GLU A 151 24.09 -18.19 -15.12
C GLU A 151 23.24 -19.16 -15.97
N ILE A 152 21.99 -18.82 -16.24
CA ILE A 152 21.08 -19.65 -17.05
C ILE A 152 21.45 -19.59 -18.54
N THR A 153 22.04 -18.49 -19.00
CA THR A 153 22.32 -18.29 -20.43
C THR A 153 23.59 -19.00 -20.83
N PRO A 154 23.54 -19.95 -21.79
CA PRO A 154 24.74 -20.67 -22.23
C PRO A 154 25.70 -19.71 -22.96
N MET A 155 26.91 -19.63 -22.44
CA MET A 155 27.99 -18.74 -22.96
C MET A 155 28.25 -18.93 -24.45
N GLY A 156 28.09 -20.16 -24.97
CA GLY A 156 28.30 -20.49 -26.37
C GLY A 156 27.41 -19.74 -27.38
N LEU A 157 26.31 -19.10 -26.92
CA LEU A 157 25.48 -18.26 -27.77
C LEU A 157 26.13 -16.89 -28.06
N PHE A 158 26.98 -16.40 -27.20
CA PHE A 158 27.52 -15.03 -27.27
C PHE A 158 29.02 -14.98 -27.64
N THR A 159 29.78 -16.01 -27.27
CA THR A 159 31.25 -16.05 -27.55
C THR A 159 31.71 -17.45 -27.92
N LYS A 160 32.68 -17.51 -28.84
CA LYS A 160 33.37 -18.78 -29.21
C LYS A 160 34.34 -19.28 -28.14
N SER A 161 34.84 -18.38 -27.30
CA SER A 161 35.77 -18.69 -26.19
C SER A 161 35.13 -18.20 -24.87
N PRO A 162 34.78 -19.10 -23.95
CA PRO A 162 34.17 -18.74 -22.64
C PRO A 162 35.26 -18.30 -21.66
N ASP A 163 35.77 -17.08 -21.81
CA ASP A 163 36.73 -16.48 -20.89
C ASP A 163 36.01 -15.70 -19.78
N ALA A 164 36.69 -15.47 -18.64
CA ALA A 164 36.15 -14.70 -17.52
C ALA A 164 35.73 -13.27 -17.93
N SER A 165 36.42 -12.68 -18.92
CA SER A 165 36.05 -11.38 -19.49
C SER A 165 34.70 -11.41 -20.21
N ALA A 166 34.38 -12.50 -20.90
CA ALA A 166 33.11 -12.70 -21.58
C ALA A 166 31.93 -12.81 -20.57
N TYR A 167 32.18 -13.49 -19.45
CA TYR A 167 31.16 -13.56 -18.35
C TYR A 167 30.81 -12.18 -17.79
N TRP A 168 31.83 -11.36 -17.47
CA TRP A 168 31.60 -10.01 -16.97
C TRP A 168 30.92 -9.11 -17.99
N MET A 169 31.25 -9.26 -19.27
CA MET A 169 30.60 -8.50 -20.34
C MET A 169 29.12 -8.91 -20.50
N LEU A 170 28.83 -10.20 -20.43
CA LEU A 170 27.46 -10.73 -20.46
C LEU A 170 26.65 -10.24 -19.25
N LEU A 171 27.23 -10.30 -18.04
CA LEU A 171 26.59 -9.78 -16.83
C LEU A 171 26.25 -8.29 -16.95
N PHE A 172 27.19 -7.49 -17.45
CA PHE A 172 26.98 -6.06 -17.66
C PHE A 172 25.91 -5.78 -18.74
N PHE A 173 25.88 -6.58 -19.79
CA PHE A 173 24.86 -6.49 -20.83
C PHE A 173 23.48 -6.80 -20.28
N MET A 174 23.33 -7.91 -19.56
CA MET A 174 22.07 -8.29 -18.91
C MET A 174 21.60 -7.24 -17.89
N PHE A 175 22.54 -6.68 -17.13
CA PHE A 175 22.22 -5.57 -16.21
C PHE A 175 21.65 -4.35 -16.96
N LYS A 176 22.24 -3.95 -18.08
CA LYS A 176 21.71 -2.86 -18.91
C LYS A 176 20.34 -3.18 -19.50
N VAL A 177 20.14 -4.39 -20.00
CA VAL A 177 18.86 -4.81 -20.59
C VAL A 177 17.71 -4.72 -19.57
N PHE A 178 17.94 -5.09 -18.31
CA PHE A 178 16.92 -4.99 -17.27
C PHE A 178 16.78 -3.58 -16.69
N LEU A 179 17.90 -2.83 -16.57
CA LEU A 179 17.87 -1.48 -16.00
C LEU A 179 17.20 -0.46 -16.93
N THR A 180 17.43 -0.54 -18.23
CA THR A 180 16.95 0.46 -19.20
C THR A 180 15.43 0.56 -19.26
N PRO A 181 14.63 -0.52 -19.44
CA PRO A 181 13.18 -0.43 -19.45
C PRO A 181 12.62 -0.02 -18.10
N LEU A 182 13.29 -0.37 -17.01
CA LEU A 182 12.86 -0.02 -15.66
C LEU A 182 13.04 1.48 -15.39
N LEU A 183 14.14 2.08 -15.82
CA LEU A 183 14.35 3.53 -15.77
C LEU A 183 13.36 4.26 -16.67
N PHE A 184 13.11 3.77 -17.87
CA PHE A 184 12.10 4.33 -18.78
C PHE A 184 10.71 4.34 -18.15
N TRP A 185 10.31 3.25 -17.49
CA TRP A 185 9.05 3.15 -16.76
C TRP A 185 8.96 4.13 -15.59
N ILE A 186 10.04 4.30 -14.83
CA ILE A 186 10.10 5.26 -13.73
C ILE A 186 9.95 6.69 -14.26
N ILE A 187 10.69 7.04 -15.33
CA ILE A 187 10.61 8.37 -15.95
C ILE A 187 9.18 8.65 -16.46
N MET A 188 8.55 7.68 -17.13
CA MET A 188 7.16 7.81 -17.59
C MET A 188 6.17 7.98 -16.44
N LEU A 189 6.39 7.34 -15.29
CA LEU A 189 5.55 7.51 -14.10
C LEU A 189 5.70 8.89 -13.43
N PHE A 190 6.84 9.55 -13.62
CA PHE A 190 7.07 10.92 -13.15
C PHE A 190 6.55 12.00 -14.10
N TRP A 191 6.36 11.66 -15.39
CA TRP A 191 5.89 12.59 -16.43
C TRP A 191 4.36 12.60 -16.62
N ILE A 192 3.64 11.64 -16.00
CA ILE A 192 2.17 11.55 -15.95
C ILE A 192 1.68 11.88 -14.53
#